data_107f8cb71d2bd49ea461633c2f81906d
#
_entry.id   107f8cb71d2bd49ea461633c2f81906d
#
_cell.length_a   1.000
_cell.length_b   1.000
_cell.length_c   1.000
_cell.angle_alpha   90.00
_cell.angle_beta   90.00
_cell.angle_gamma   90.00
#
_symmetry.space_group_name_H-M   'P 1'
#
loop_
_entity.id
_entity.type
_entity.pdbx_description
1 polymer ?
#
loop_
_entity_poly.entity_id
_entity_poly.type
_entity_poly.pdbx_seq_one_letter_code
_entity_poly.pdbx_strand_id
1 'polypeptide(L)'
;APAVHVTGLRADSLQGDRAYQDLFPALAASTPTISLADCPDLGPVLMAVAAANNGATFTNCKRLAIKESNRGQAMAQELAKFGAAVTVSDNSDTIVVQAEVLHAPSLPLDGHNDHRIVMALATLACAIGGTIAGAQAVNKSFPDYFERLTQLGVNLFLEDEHEMD
;
A
#
# COMPACT_ATOMS: atom_id res chain seq x y z
N ALA A 1 -7.63 2.36 -19.52
CA ALA A 1 -7.68 1.11 -18.77
C ALA A 1 -9.14 0.76 -18.50
N PRO A 2 -9.52 -0.52 -18.46
CA PRO A 2 -10.88 -0.90 -18.10
C PRO A 2 -11.17 -0.45 -16.66
N ALA A 3 -12.39 0.06 -16.43
CA ALA A 3 -12.83 0.45 -15.10
C ALA A 3 -13.13 -0.80 -14.27
N VAL A 4 -12.66 -0.82 -13.02
CA VAL A 4 -13.01 -1.87 -12.05
C VAL A 4 -14.24 -1.42 -11.26
N HIS A 5 -15.30 -2.23 -11.28
CA HIS A 5 -16.49 -2.01 -10.46
C HIS A 5 -16.45 -2.90 -9.24
N VAL A 6 -16.50 -2.29 -8.05
CA VAL A 6 -16.62 -2.99 -6.78
C VAL A 6 -18.07 -2.94 -6.33
N THR A 7 -18.70 -4.11 -6.17
CA THR A 7 -20.10 -4.25 -5.74
C THR A 7 -20.17 -4.73 -4.30
N GLY A 8 -21.34 -4.57 -3.67
CA GLY A 8 -21.59 -5.03 -2.30
C GLY A 8 -21.11 -4.08 -1.21
N LEU A 9 -20.52 -2.93 -1.56
CA LEU A 9 -20.14 -1.92 -0.59
C LEU A 9 -21.37 -1.18 -0.05
N ARG A 10 -21.40 -0.97 1.26
CA ARG A 10 -22.49 -0.26 1.92
C ARG A 10 -22.16 1.22 2.05
N ALA A 11 -23.03 2.08 1.51
CA ALA A 11 -22.87 3.54 1.61
C ALA A 11 -23.00 4.06 3.06
N ASP A 12 -23.71 3.33 3.92
CA ASP A 12 -23.94 3.62 5.35
C ASP A 12 -22.95 2.88 6.27
N SER A 13 -21.84 2.37 5.75
CA SER A 13 -20.83 1.66 6.55
C SER A 13 -20.26 2.57 7.65
N LEU A 14 -20.14 2.02 8.86
CA LEU A 14 -19.48 2.65 9.99
C LEU A 14 -17.97 2.39 10.04
N GLN A 15 -17.43 1.65 9.08
CA GLN A 15 -16.01 1.36 8.99
C GLN A 15 -15.21 2.64 8.65
N GLY A 16 -14.16 2.93 9.42
CA GLY A 16 -13.28 4.09 9.17
C GLY A 16 -12.63 4.03 7.79
N ASP A 17 -12.33 2.84 7.31
CA ASP A 17 -11.73 2.62 5.98
C ASP A 17 -12.62 3.08 4.82
N ARG A 18 -13.91 3.35 5.03
CA ARG A 18 -14.78 3.99 4.03
C ARG A 18 -14.23 5.34 3.54
N ALA A 19 -13.37 5.98 4.31
CA ALA A 19 -12.70 7.23 3.94
C ALA A 19 -11.94 7.14 2.61
N TYR A 20 -11.62 5.94 2.09
CA TYR A 20 -10.97 5.78 0.78
C TYR A 20 -11.72 6.47 -0.35
N GLN A 21 -13.06 6.56 -0.26
CA GLN A 21 -13.92 7.18 -1.29
C GLN A 21 -13.57 8.66 -1.53
N ASP A 22 -13.16 9.37 -0.50
CA ASP A 22 -12.76 10.77 -0.56
C ASP A 22 -11.24 10.92 -0.67
N LEU A 23 -10.48 10.03 -0.03
CA LEU A 23 -9.03 10.14 0.07
C LEU A 23 -8.31 9.80 -1.25
N PHE A 24 -8.76 8.79 -1.99
CA PHE A 24 -8.13 8.46 -3.28
C PHE A 24 -8.29 9.59 -4.31
N PRO A 25 -9.48 10.19 -4.52
CA PRO A 25 -9.61 11.36 -5.38
C PRO A 25 -8.76 12.56 -4.92
N ALA A 26 -8.66 12.79 -3.60
CA ALA A 26 -7.84 13.89 -3.07
C ALA A 26 -6.35 13.69 -3.38
N LEU A 27 -5.82 12.48 -3.24
CA LEU A 27 -4.43 12.12 -3.58
C LEU A 27 -4.14 12.27 -5.08
N ALA A 28 -5.12 11.97 -5.93
CA ALA A 28 -4.99 12.14 -7.37
C ALA A 28 -4.99 13.63 -7.80
N ALA A 29 -5.69 14.49 -7.04
CA ALA A 29 -5.90 15.89 -7.41
C ALA A 29 -4.86 16.86 -6.79
N SER A 30 -4.24 16.51 -5.66
CA SER A 30 -3.40 17.43 -4.88
C SER A 30 -2.41 16.70 -3.98
N THR A 31 -1.69 17.45 -3.13
CA THR A 31 -0.81 16.94 -2.06
C THR A 31 -1.49 17.19 -0.70
N PRO A 32 -2.46 16.36 -0.31
CA PRO A 32 -3.26 16.59 0.90
C PRO A 32 -2.50 16.29 2.18
N THR A 33 -3.01 16.86 3.30
CA THR A 33 -2.70 16.37 4.65
C THR A 33 -3.85 15.49 5.12
N ILE A 34 -3.54 14.24 5.47
CA ILE A 34 -4.51 13.20 5.80
C ILE A 34 -4.27 12.70 7.23
N SER A 35 -5.30 12.73 8.07
CA SER A 35 -5.25 12.10 9.39
C SER A 35 -5.56 10.60 9.27
N LEU A 36 -4.71 9.76 9.86
CA LEU A 36 -4.91 8.31 9.96
C LEU A 36 -5.55 7.86 11.29
N ALA A 37 -6.04 8.81 12.11
CA ALA A 37 -6.63 8.50 13.41
C ALA A 37 -7.76 7.47 13.32
N ASP A 38 -8.67 7.63 12.35
CA ASP A 38 -9.88 6.82 12.20
C ASP A 38 -9.77 5.74 11.13
N CYS A 39 -8.72 5.77 10.28
CA CYS A 39 -8.50 4.82 9.21
C CYS A 39 -7.04 4.33 9.11
N PRO A 40 -6.41 3.89 10.21
CA PRO A 40 -4.98 3.51 10.21
C PRO A 40 -4.69 2.33 9.28
N ASP A 41 -5.68 1.49 9.02
CA ASP A 41 -5.52 0.33 8.15
C ASP A 41 -5.45 0.69 6.66
N LEU A 42 -5.90 1.88 6.27
CA LEU A 42 -5.65 2.43 4.94
C LEU A 42 -4.23 2.99 4.75
N GLY A 43 -3.48 3.21 5.85
CA GLY A 43 -2.16 3.85 5.80
C GLY A 43 -1.25 3.31 4.68
N PRO A 44 -0.96 1.99 4.61
CA PRO A 44 -0.09 1.44 3.58
C PRO A 44 -0.54 1.75 2.14
N VAL A 45 -1.80 1.50 1.82
CA VAL A 45 -2.29 1.75 0.45
C VAL A 45 -2.35 3.24 0.12
N LEU A 46 -2.69 4.10 1.08
CA LEU A 46 -2.66 5.56 0.88
C LEU A 46 -1.25 6.08 0.63
N MET A 47 -0.23 5.54 1.32
CA MET A 47 1.17 5.87 1.07
C MET A 47 1.60 5.43 -0.34
N ALA A 48 1.21 4.24 -0.79
CA ALA A 48 1.49 3.76 -2.14
C ALA A 48 0.80 4.64 -3.20
N VAL A 49 -0.46 5.00 -3.00
CA VAL A 49 -1.20 5.89 -3.91
C VAL A 49 -0.61 7.31 -3.90
N ALA A 50 -0.20 7.83 -2.74
CA ALA A 50 0.48 9.12 -2.63
C ALA A 50 1.79 9.14 -3.43
N ALA A 51 2.61 8.09 -3.29
CA ALA A 51 3.86 7.96 -4.04
C ALA A 51 3.64 7.92 -5.55
N ALA A 52 2.57 7.27 -6.00
CA ALA A 52 2.22 7.17 -7.43
C ALA A 52 1.59 8.45 -8.00
N ASN A 53 1.26 9.44 -7.17
CA ASN A 53 0.58 10.68 -7.59
C ASN A 53 1.37 11.92 -7.13
N ASN A 54 0.78 12.74 -6.29
CA ASN A 54 1.31 14.05 -5.94
C ASN A 54 2.00 14.10 -4.57
N GLY A 55 2.17 12.95 -3.92
CA GLY A 55 2.61 12.89 -2.54
C GLY A 55 1.50 13.26 -1.54
N ALA A 56 1.82 13.18 -0.25
CA ALA A 56 0.91 13.56 0.84
C ALA A 56 1.67 13.71 2.16
N THR A 57 1.05 14.39 3.13
CA THR A 57 1.44 14.37 4.53
C THR A 57 0.40 13.59 5.32
N PHE A 58 0.83 12.55 6.04
CA PHE A 58 -0.03 11.76 6.93
C PHE A 58 0.25 12.15 8.38
N THR A 59 -0.80 12.33 9.17
CA THR A 59 -0.73 12.68 10.60
C THR A 59 -1.47 11.64 11.44
N ASN A 60 -1.25 11.64 12.75
CA ASN A 60 -1.81 10.65 13.68
C ASN A 60 -1.41 9.20 13.32
N CYS A 61 -0.15 9.02 12.91
CA CYS A 61 0.39 7.77 12.38
C CYS A 61 0.86 6.79 13.46
N LYS A 62 0.90 7.17 14.74
CA LYS A 62 1.44 6.32 15.84
C LYS A 62 0.90 4.90 15.87
N ARG A 63 -0.39 4.74 15.52
CA ARG A 63 -1.02 3.41 15.48
C ARG A 63 -0.44 2.48 14.43
N LEU A 64 0.25 3.00 13.40
CA LEU A 64 0.91 2.18 12.39
C LEU A 64 2.11 1.42 12.97
N ALA A 65 2.75 1.95 14.00
CA ALA A 65 3.94 1.36 14.63
C ALA A 65 3.63 0.10 15.47
N ILE A 66 2.37 -0.13 15.83
CA ILE A 66 1.92 -1.21 16.74
C ILE A 66 0.96 -2.19 16.06
N LYS A 67 1.03 -2.31 14.74
CA LYS A 67 0.27 -3.31 13.95
C LYS A 67 1.09 -4.60 13.80
N GLU A 68 0.75 -5.48 12.82
CA GLU A 68 1.52 -6.70 12.54
C GLU A 68 3.00 -6.41 12.21
N SER A 69 3.24 -5.25 11.65
CA SER A 69 4.57 -4.66 11.44
C SER A 69 4.57 -3.20 11.88
N ASN A 70 5.73 -2.55 11.96
CA ASN A 70 5.78 -1.08 11.96
C ASN A 70 5.50 -0.59 10.54
N ARG A 71 4.21 -0.47 10.19
CA ARG A 71 3.75 -0.17 8.84
C ARG A 71 4.33 1.12 8.26
N GLY A 72 4.52 2.14 9.09
CA GLY A 72 5.11 3.40 8.64
C GLY A 72 6.54 3.23 8.16
N GLN A 73 7.37 2.57 8.95
CA GLN A 73 8.77 2.28 8.61
C GLN A 73 8.88 1.28 7.46
N ALA A 74 8.08 0.21 7.48
CA ALA A 74 8.05 -0.79 6.43
C ALA A 74 7.72 -0.16 5.07
N MET A 75 6.65 0.63 4.99
CA MET A 75 6.30 1.32 3.75
C MET A 75 7.37 2.34 3.31
N ALA A 76 8.02 3.05 4.24
CA ALA A 76 9.10 3.96 3.89
C ALA A 76 10.29 3.22 3.25
N GLN A 77 10.66 2.06 3.80
CA GLN A 77 11.74 1.22 3.25
C GLN A 77 11.38 0.67 1.87
N GLU A 78 10.17 0.14 1.73
CA GLU A 78 9.77 -0.53 0.49
C GLU A 78 9.47 0.47 -0.64
N LEU A 79 8.82 1.59 -0.35
CA LEU A 79 8.59 2.64 -1.34
C LEU A 79 9.89 3.29 -1.82
N ALA A 80 10.93 3.35 -0.97
CA ALA A 80 12.25 3.82 -1.39
C ALA A 80 12.87 2.95 -2.50
N LYS A 81 12.56 1.65 -2.54
CA LYS A 81 13.01 0.75 -3.62
C LYS A 81 12.38 1.10 -4.98
N PHE A 82 11.20 1.72 -4.98
CA PHE A 82 10.59 2.29 -6.20
C PHE A 82 11.12 3.68 -6.54
N GLY A 83 11.98 4.27 -5.71
CA GLY A 83 12.50 5.64 -5.88
C GLY A 83 11.69 6.71 -5.17
N ALA A 84 10.67 6.35 -4.38
CA ALA A 84 9.89 7.32 -3.62
C ALA A 84 10.68 7.87 -2.42
N ALA A 85 10.54 9.18 -2.14
CA ALA A 85 11.09 9.80 -0.94
C ALA A 85 10.03 9.81 0.16
N VAL A 86 10.26 9.03 1.22
CA VAL A 86 9.35 8.92 2.37
C VAL A 86 10.10 9.25 3.65
N THR A 87 9.58 10.18 4.42
CA THR A 87 10.13 10.58 5.71
C THR A 87 9.15 10.25 6.83
N VAL A 88 9.62 9.50 7.83
CA VAL A 88 8.86 9.21 9.05
C VAL A 88 9.46 10.04 10.19
N SER A 89 8.63 10.80 10.90
CA SER A 89 9.08 11.60 12.05
C SER A 89 9.60 10.72 13.20
N ASP A 90 10.49 11.25 14.04
CA ASP A 90 11.11 10.52 15.15
C ASP A 90 10.09 9.93 16.12
N ASN A 91 8.95 10.62 16.33
CA ASN A 91 7.86 10.15 17.17
C ASN A 91 6.84 9.26 16.43
N SER A 92 7.12 8.92 15.16
CA SER A 92 6.25 8.11 14.27
C SER A 92 4.82 8.64 14.10
N ASP A 93 4.60 9.92 14.35
CA ASP A 93 3.25 10.52 14.29
C ASP A 93 2.96 11.23 12.96
N THR A 94 4.00 11.55 12.21
CA THR A 94 3.88 12.17 10.89
C THR A 94 4.71 11.40 9.87
N ILE A 95 4.12 11.18 8.70
CA ILE A 95 4.79 10.57 7.55
C ILE A 95 4.58 11.49 6.36
N VAL A 96 5.67 11.84 5.67
CA VAL A 96 5.64 12.65 4.45
C VAL A 96 6.08 11.79 3.28
N VAL A 97 5.23 11.67 2.28
CA VAL A 97 5.53 11.04 0.99
C VAL A 97 5.67 12.16 -0.04
N GLN A 98 6.81 12.26 -0.67
CA GLN A 98 7.06 13.25 -1.72
C GLN A 98 6.74 12.65 -3.09
N ALA A 99 6.29 13.50 -4.02
CA ALA A 99 6.08 13.11 -5.41
C ALA A 99 7.44 12.94 -6.09
N GLU A 100 7.69 11.75 -6.63
CA GLU A 100 8.91 11.40 -7.35
C GLU A 100 8.58 10.57 -8.60
N VAL A 101 9.53 10.47 -9.52
CA VAL A 101 9.41 9.58 -10.66
C VAL A 101 9.74 8.15 -10.21
N LEU A 102 8.72 7.32 -10.12
CA LEU A 102 8.88 5.93 -9.70
C LEU A 102 9.43 5.03 -10.82
N HIS A 103 10.15 4.00 -10.43
CA HIS A 103 10.71 2.97 -11.30
C HIS A 103 10.53 1.58 -10.69
N ALA A 104 10.66 0.54 -11.53
CA ALA A 104 10.64 -0.84 -11.03
C ALA A 104 11.81 -1.08 -10.06
N PRO A 105 11.55 -1.71 -8.90
CA PRO A 105 12.60 -2.04 -7.95
C PRO A 105 13.61 -3.01 -8.54
N SER A 106 14.91 -2.79 -8.27
CA SER A 106 15.99 -3.71 -8.64
C SER A 106 16.19 -4.84 -7.63
N LEU A 107 15.61 -4.70 -6.44
CA LEU A 107 15.65 -5.70 -5.36
C LEU A 107 14.21 -6.12 -5.01
N PRO A 108 14.01 -7.35 -4.54
CA PRO A 108 12.71 -7.78 -4.06
C PRO A 108 12.19 -6.86 -2.95
N LEU A 109 10.90 -6.59 -3.00
CA LEU A 109 10.16 -5.94 -1.93
C LEU A 109 9.92 -6.96 -0.81
N ASP A 110 9.91 -6.50 0.44
CA ASP A 110 9.58 -7.33 1.60
C ASP A 110 8.12 -7.10 2.01
N GLY A 111 7.36 -8.17 2.13
CA GLY A 111 5.98 -8.14 2.64
C GLY A 111 5.89 -7.91 4.16
N HIS A 112 7.02 -7.92 4.89
CA HIS A 112 7.10 -7.71 6.35
C HIS A 112 6.12 -8.59 7.15
N ASN A 113 5.76 -9.75 6.61
CA ASN A 113 4.74 -10.63 7.18
C ASN A 113 3.41 -9.91 7.51
N ASP A 114 3.09 -8.86 6.76
CA ASP A 114 1.91 -8.02 6.94
C ASP A 114 1.10 -7.94 5.62
N HIS A 115 -0.13 -8.47 5.67
CA HIS A 115 -1.00 -8.53 4.50
C HIS A 115 -1.29 -7.16 3.89
N ARG A 116 -1.36 -6.09 4.70
CA ARG A 116 -1.63 -4.75 4.20
C ARG A 116 -0.42 -4.14 3.49
N ILE A 117 0.79 -4.48 3.95
CA ILE A 117 2.02 -4.10 3.24
C ILE A 117 2.06 -4.82 1.89
N VAL A 118 1.87 -6.14 1.86
CA VAL A 118 1.87 -6.91 0.61
C VAL A 118 0.85 -6.35 -0.38
N MET A 119 -0.40 -6.12 0.04
CA MET A 119 -1.44 -5.62 -0.86
C MET A 119 -1.15 -4.20 -1.38
N ALA A 120 -0.59 -3.32 -0.54
CA ALA A 120 -0.20 -1.97 -0.96
C ALA A 120 0.94 -1.99 -1.99
N LEU A 121 1.98 -2.80 -1.73
CA LEU A 121 3.11 -2.97 -2.65
C LEU A 121 2.67 -3.64 -3.96
N ALA A 122 1.81 -4.66 -3.90
CA ALA A 122 1.26 -5.31 -5.09
C ALA A 122 0.46 -4.34 -5.96
N THR A 123 -0.33 -3.46 -5.35
CA THR A 123 -1.08 -2.42 -6.08
C THR A 123 -0.13 -1.54 -6.89
N LEU A 124 0.99 -1.12 -6.31
CA LEU A 124 1.99 -0.29 -7.00
C LEU A 124 2.76 -1.10 -8.05
N ALA A 125 3.15 -2.35 -7.72
CA ALA A 125 3.85 -3.25 -8.61
C ALA A 125 3.02 -3.63 -9.85
N CYS A 126 1.68 -3.69 -9.74
CA CYS A 126 0.80 -3.90 -10.90
C CYS A 126 0.97 -2.82 -11.98
N ALA A 127 1.35 -1.60 -11.61
CA ALA A 127 1.55 -0.49 -12.53
C ALA A 127 3.00 -0.35 -13.00
N ILE A 128 3.97 -0.71 -12.16
CA ILE A 128 5.39 -0.37 -12.36
C ILE A 128 6.25 -1.64 -12.57
N GLY A 129 5.81 -2.77 -12.04
CA GLY A 129 6.57 -4.00 -11.95
C GLY A 129 7.28 -4.16 -10.61
N GLY A 130 7.73 -5.37 -10.31
CA GLY A 130 8.45 -5.72 -9.08
C GLY A 130 8.18 -7.13 -8.61
N THR A 131 9.01 -7.62 -7.71
CA THR A 131 8.87 -8.92 -7.02
C THR A 131 8.62 -8.67 -5.54
N ILE A 132 7.72 -9.42 -4.92
CA ILE A 132 7.40 -9.30 -3.49
C ILE A 132 7.72 -10.62 -2.81
N ALA A 133 8.66 -10.60 -1.87
CA ALA A 133 8.93 -11.71 -0.96
C ALA A 133 7.92 -11.70 0.20
N GLY A 134 7.57 -12.87 0.72
CA GLY A 134 6.60 -12.99 1.80
C GLY A 134 5.15 -12.68 1.37
N ALA A 135 4.84 -12.82 0.07
CA ALA A 135 3.53 -12.54 -0.49
C ALA A 135 2.39 -13.36 0.15
N GLN A 136 2.68 -14.53 0.70
CA GLN A 136 1.73 -15.39 1.42
C GLN A 136 1.10 -14.72 2.65
N ALA A 137 1.63 -13.60 3.13
CA ALA A 137 1.04 -12.85 4.25
C ALA A 137 -0.41 -12.39 3.96
N VAL A 138 -0.82 -12.27 2.68
CA VAL A 138 -2.20 -11.96 2.30
C VAL A 138 -3.20 -13.01 2.79
N ASN A 139 -2.77 -14.26 2.99
CA ASN A 139 -3.63 -15.35 3.46
C ASN A 139 -4.26 -15.06 4.84
N LYS A 140 -3.70 -14.12 5.62
CA LYS A 140 -4.25 -13.69 6.91
C LYS A 140 -5.62 -13.01 6.78
N SER A 141 -5.92 -12.37 5.64
CA SER A 141 -7.16 -11.61 5.48
C SER A 141 -7.80 -11.74 4.09
N PHE A 142 -7.03 -12.08 3.06
CA PHE A 142 -7.51 -12.16 1.69
C PHE A 142 -6.77 -13.29 0.93
N PRO A 143 -7.07 -14.58 1.22
CA PRO A 143 -6.30 -15.72 0.68
C PRO A 143 -6.30 -15.81 -0.85
N ASP A 144 -7.37 -15.39 -1.51
CA ASP A 144 -7.51 -15.40 -2.98
C ASP A 144 -7.11 -14.07 -3.65
N TYR A 145 -6.37 -13.20 -2.95
CA TYR A 145 -6.00 -11.86 -3.44
C TYR A 145 -5.29 -11.90 -4.80
N PHE A 146 -4.25 -12.71 -4.96
CA PHE A 146 -3.48 -12.79 -6.19
C PHE A 146 -4.26 -13.48 -7.32
N GLU A 147 -5.11 -14.46 -6.99
CA GLU A 147 -6.04 -15.04 -7.95
C GLU A 147 -7.00 -13.97 -8.50
N ARG A 148 -7.55 -13.11 -7.62
CA ARG A 148 -8.39 -11.99 -8.04
C ARG A 148 -7.67 -10.99 -8.92
N LEU A 149 -6.43 -10.66 -8.62
CA LEU A 149 -5.62 -9.78 -9.48
C LEU A 149 -5.44 -10.39 -10.88
N THR A 150 -5.16 -11.69 -10.97
CA THR A 150 -5.06 -12.39 -12.26
C THR A 150 -6.40 -12.35 -13.03
N GLN A 151 -7.52 -12.57 -12.35
CA GLN A 151 -8.85 -12.46 -12.96
C GLN A 151 -9.15 -11.04 -13.49
N LEU A 152 -8.57 -10.00 -12.87
CA LEU A 152 -8.63 -8.62 -13.34
C LEU A 152 -7.63 -8.31 -14.47
N GLY A 153 -6.86 -9.30 -14.92
CA GLY A 153 -5.94 -9.18 -16.05
C GLY A 153 -4.52 -8.71 -15.65
N VAL A 154 -4.17 -8.75 -14.37
CA VAL A 154 -2.79 -8.51 -13.92
C VAL A 154 -1.95 -9.73 -14.30
N ASN A 155 -0.84 -9.49 -15.01
CA ASN A 155 0.13 -10.54 -15.32
C ASN A 155 1.07 -10.70 -14.11
N LEU A 156 0.92 -11.79 -13.37
CA LEU A 156 1.74 -12.11 -12.21
C LEU A 156 2.06 -13.60 -12.16
N PHE A 157 3.15 -13.93 -11.51
CA PHE A 157 3.60 -15.30 -11.26
C PHE A 157 3.78 -15.48 -9.75
N LEU A 158 3.35 -16.61 -9.21
CA LEU A 158 3.62 -17.04 -7.85
C LEU A 158 4.71 -18.10 -7.89
N GLU A 159 5.78 -17.86 -7.14
CA GLU A 159 6.91 -18.80 -7.01
C GLU A 159 6.92 -19.32 -5.57
N ASP A 160 7.05 -20.63 -5.38
CA ASP A 160 7.22 -21.24 -4.08
C ASP A 160 8.68 -21.08 -3.61
N GLU A 161 8.88 -20.71 -2.33
CA GLU A 161 10.22 -20.49 -1.75
C GLU A 161 11.13 -21.75 -1.78
N HIS A 162 10.61 -22.91 -2.18
CA HIS A 162 11.33 -24.18 -2.20
C HIS A 162 12.07 -24.50 -3.52
N GLU A 163 12.01 -23.64 -4.54
CA GLU A 163 12.72 -23.85 -5.82
C GLU A 163 14.04 -23.07 -5.94
N MET A 164 14.54 -22.48 -4.85
CA MET A 164 15.80 -21.73 -4.85
C MET A 164 16.93 -22.44 -4.06
N ASP A 165 17.12 -23.75 -4.30
CA ASP A 165 18.32 -24.51 -3.88
C ASP A 165 19.23 -24.84 -5.08
#